data_46992b2009bd2b16e79076a431389d11
#
_entry.id   46992b2009bd2b16e79076a431389d11
#
_cell.length_a   1.000
_cell.length_b   1.000
_cell.length_c   1.000
_cell.angle_alpha   90.00
_cell.angle_beta   90.00
_cell.angle_gamma   90.00
#
_symmetry.space_group_name_H-M   'P 1'
#
loop_
_entity.id
_entity.type
_entity.pdbx_description
1 polymer ?
#
loop_
_entity_poly.entity_id
_entity_poly.type
_entity_poly.pdbx_seq_one_letter_code
_entity_poly.pdbx_strand_id
1 'polypeptide(L)'
;MQNTSTNHKRNLESAYEACRLITRREAKNFYYAFLTLPSAKRRAIYAVYAFCRHCDDSVDEGTSINAKIKAIAELQSELDTAYKRETSNPIYLALADAAHNYEIPQDYFKEVILGVESDLVKDRFQNFMELRKYCYRVASVVGLICLQIFGYEDEDAKEYAIDLGLAMQLTNIIRDVQEDFDMGRIYLPQDEMFKFGYTEDDLKNGVRNKALKDLMMFQSERAREYFKSGFKLLPYLSRRSRACPAVLGTLYSKVLDRIEASDYDVLELSLIHI
;
A
#
# COMPACT_ATOMS: atom_id res chain seq x y z
N MET A 1 -11.00 -22.18 -33.91
CA MET A 1 -10.81 -20.81 -33.39
C MET A 1 -11.85 -20.36 -32.36
N GLN A 2 -13.16 -20.69 -32.47
CA GLN A 2 -14.17 -20.27 -31.43
C GLN A 2 -13.96 -20.91 -30.06
N ASN A 3 -13.47 -22.16 -29.97
CA ASN A 3 -13.29 -22.86 -28.68
C ASN A 3 -12.13 -22.30 -27.81
N THR A 4 -11.05 -21.81 -28.43
CA THR A 4 -9.89 -21.22 -27.72
C THR A 4 -10.22 -19.85 -27.14
N SER A 5 -10.99 -19.02 -27.86
CA SER A 5 -11.43 -17.71 -27.38
C SER A 5 -12.40 -17.82 -26.18
N THR A 6 -13.31 -18.79 -26.21
CA THR A 6 -14.28 -19.04 -25.15
C THR A 6 -13.57 -19.54 -23.87
N ASN A 7 -12.56 -20.40 -24.02
CA ASN A 7 -11.79 -20.94 -22.89
C ASN A 7 -10.91 -19.86 -22.25
N HIS A 8 -10.28 -19.02 -23.04
CA HIS A 8 -9.49 -17.89 -22.56
C HIS A 8 -10.36 -16.90 -21.75
N LYS A 9 -11.54 -16.55 -22.26
CA LYS A 9 -12.48 -15.66 -21.58
C LYS A 9 -12.95 -16.24 -20.25
N ARG A 10 -13.24 -17.54 -20.18
CA ARG A 10 -13.64 -18.22 -18.93
C ARG A 10 -12.51 -18.22 -17.90
N ASN A 11 -11.26 -18.47 -18.33
CA ASN A 11 -10.10 -18.45 -17.45
C ASN A 11 -9.87 -17.04 -16.87
N LEU A 12 -10.02 -15.99 -17.67
CA LEU A 12 -9.88 -14.61 -17.23
C LEU A 12 -10.97 -14.21 -16.23
N GLU A 13 -12.24 -14.62 -16.44
CA GLU A 13 -13.31 -14.36 -15.47
C GLU A 13 -13.03 -15.06 -14.13
N SER A 14 -12.56 -16.32 -14.15
CA SER A 14 -12.16 -17.05 -12.95
C SER A 14 -10.98 -16.39 -12.24
N ALA A 15 -10.01 -15.85 -12.98
CA ALA A 15 -8.87 -15.12 -12.44
C ALA A 15 -9.29 -13.85 -11.69
N TYR A 16 -10.17 -13.04 -12.27
CA TYR A 16 -10.71 -11.87 -11.60
C TYR A 16 -11.55 -12.21 -10.37
N GLU A 17 -12.30 -13.31 -10.42
CA GLU A 17 -13.07 -13.77 -9.26
C GLU A 17 -12.15 -14.22 -8.12
N ALA A 18 -11.03 -14.90 -8.42
CA ALA A 18 -10.02 -15.22 -7.41
C ALA A 18 -9.45 -13.96 -6.74
N CYS A 19 -9.08 -12.95 -7.53
CA CYS A 19 -8.60 -11.65 -7.00
C CYS A 19 -9.65 -10.96 -6.12
N ARG A 20 -10.94 -10.99 -6.51
CA ARG A 20 -12.05 -10.45 -5.71
C ARG A 20 -12.17 -11.15 -4.35
N LEU A 21 -12.05 -12.47 -4.33
CA LEU A 21 -12.15 -13.26 -3.10
C LEU A 21 -10.98 -12.98 -2.15
N ILE A 22 -9.75 -12.88 -2.69
CA ILE A 22 -8.55 -12.48 -1.93
C ILE A 22 -8.80 -11.11 -1.29
N THR A 23 -9.17 -10.10 -2.09
CA THR A 23 -9.42 -8.75 -1.59
C THR A 23 -10.50 -8.71 -0.51
N ARG A 24 -11.59 -9.47 -0.69
CA ARG A 24 -12.69 -9.52 0.29
C ARG A 24 -12.26 -10.16 1.61
N ARG A 25 -11.39 -11.16 1.56
CA ARG A 25 -10.89 -11.87 2.75
C ARG A 25 -9.90 -11.02 3.53
N GLU A 26 -8.92 -10.44 2.82
CA GLU A 26 -7.74 -9.82 3.43
C GLU A 26 -7.94 -8.32 3.74
N ALA A 27 -8.81 -7.62 3.03
CA ALA A 27 -8.93 -6.16 3.13
C ALA A 27 -10.37 -5.66 3.12
N LYS A 28 -11.13 -5.96 4.15
CA LYS A 28 -12.56 -5.61 4.23
C LYS A 28 -12.83 -4.13 3.97
N ASN A 29 -12.06 -3.23 4.59
CA ASN A 29 -12.27 -1.78 4.44
C ASN A 29 -11.99 -1.30 3.02
N PHE A 30 -10.90 -1.78 2.40
CA PHE A 30 -10.59 -1.51 1.00
C PHE A 30 -11.64 -2.09 0.08
N TYR A 31 -12.09 -3.33 0.33
CA TYR A 31 -13.12 -3.99 -0.46
C TYR A 31 -14.39 -3.16 -0.55
N TYR A 32 -14.89 -2.62 0.58
CA TYR A 32 -16.08 -1.79 0.60
C TYR A 32 -15.88 -0.44 -0.13
N ALA A 33 -14.71 0.19 0.01
CA ALA A 33 -14.38 1.39 -0.75
C ALA A 33 -14.37 1.12 -2.27
N PHE A 34 -13.84 -0.04 -2.69
CA PHE A 34 -13.80 -0.44 -4.09
C PHE A 34 -15.19 -0.68 -4.70
N LEU A 35 -16.22 -0.99 -3.89
CA LEU A 35 -17.60 -1.14 -4.38
C LEU A 35 -18.16 0.17 -4.97
N THR A 36 -17.59 1.31 -4.65
CA THR A 36 -17.98 2.61 -5.22
C THR A 36 -17.54 2.78 -6.68
N LEU A 37 -16.64 1.93 -7.18
CA LEU A 37 -16.12 1.99 -8.54
C LEU A 37 -17.03 1.26 -9.55
N PRO A 38 -17.05 1.72 -10.81
CA PRO A 38 -17.61 0.94 -11.92
C PRO A 38 -16.99 -0.46 -12.00
N SER A 39 -17.78 -1.47 -12.41
CA SER A 39 -17.39 -2.89 -12.35
C SER A 39 -16.05 -3.19 -13.02
N ALA A 40 -15.77 -2.63 -14.19
CA ALA A 40 -14.51 -2.84 -14.89
C ALA A 40 -13.30 -2.31 -14.10
N LYS A 41 -13.37 -1.07 -13.58
CA LYS A 41 -12.33 -0.48 -12.76
C LYS A 41 -12.15 -1.23 -11.44
N ARG A 42 -13.26 -1.62 -10.81
CA ARG A 42 -13.26 -2.39 -9.57
C ARG A 42 -12.56 -3.74 -9.72
N ARG A 43 -12.80 -4.47 -10.83
CA ARG A 43 -12.11 -5.73 -11.13
C ARG A 43 -10.61 -5.52 -11.26
N ALA A 44 -10.17 -4.48 -11.96
CA ALA A 44 -8.77 -4.14 -12.11
C ALA A 44 -8.11 -3.82 -10.77
N ILE A 45 -8.78 -3.05 -9.89
CA ILE A 45 -8.28 -2.77 -8.53
C ILE A 45 -8.17 -4.06 -7.69
N TYR A 46 -9.11 -5.01 -7.82
CA TYR A 46 -8.97 -6.30 -7.14
C TYR A 46 -7.74 -7.09 -7.62
N ALA A 47 -7.41 -7.03 -8.91
CA ALA A 47 -6.20 -7.67 -9.45
C ALA A 47 -4.92 -7.02 -8.90
N VAL A 48 -4.89 -5.68 -8.85
CA VAL A 48 -3.77 -4.93 -8.24
C VAL A 48 -3.61 -5.26 -6.76
N TYR A 49 -4.70 -5.23 -6.00
CA TYR A 49 -4.65 -5.58 -4.58
C TYR A 49 -4.16 -7.02 -4.36
N ALA A 50 -4.69 -7.98 -5.13
CA ALA A 50 -4.29 -9.37 -5.02
C ALA A 50 -2.80 -9.57 -5.35
N PHE A 51 -2.26 -8.81 -6.31
CA PHE A 51 -0.83 -8.80 -6.61
C PHE A 51 0.00 -8.25 -5.45
N CYS A 52 -0.35 -7.09 -4.89
CA CYS A 52 0.36 -6.53 -3.74
C CYS A 52 0.37 -7.52 -2.57
N ARG A 53 -0.80 -8.09 -2.23
CA ARG A 53 -0.90 -9.08 -1.17
C ARG A 53 -0.07 -10.34 -1.45
N HIS A 54 -0.06 -10.81 -2.71
CA HIS A 54 0.77 -11.94 -3.10
C HIS A 54 2.27 -11.65 -2.95
N CYS A 55 2.71 -10.42 -3.23
CA CYS A 55 4.10 -10.01 -2.99
C CYS A 55 4.45 -10.07 -1.50
N ASP A 56 3.59 -9.53 -0.63
CA ASP A 56 3.80 -9.54 0.82
C ASP A 56 3.84 -10.98 1.35
N ASP A 57 2.81 -11.80 1.06
CA ASP A 57 2.70 -13.19 1.51
C ASP A 57 3.91 -14.04 1.07
N SER A 58 4.36 -13.88 -0.18
CA SER A 58 5.48 -14.67 -0.75
C SER A 58 6.79 -14.45 0.00
N VAL A 59 6.97 -13.26 0.59
CA VAL A 59 8.17 -12.92 1.36
C VAL A 59 8.00 -13.28 2.82
N ASP A 60 6.81 -13.08 3.38
CA ASP A 60 6.52 -13.38 4.80
C ASP A 60 6.55 -14.89 5.08
N GLU A 61 6.10 -15.74 4.15
CA GLU A 61 6.16 -17.20 4.26
C GLU A 61 7.58 -17.77 4.18
N GLY A 62 8.55 -17.00 3.72
CA GLY A 62 9.96 -17.43 3.61
C GLY A 62 10.60 -17.65 4.97
N THR A 63 11.00 -18.91 5.25
CA THR A 63 11.61 -19.33 6.52
C THR A 63 13.10 -18.95 6.66
N SER A 64 13.75 -18.49 5.58
CA SER A 64 15.14 -18.06 5.55
C SER A 64 15.35 -16.91 4.59
N ILE A 65 16.42 -16.13 4.77
CA ILE A 65 16.77 -15.03 3.87
C ILE A 65 16.94 -15.51 2.42
N ASN A 66 17.53 -16.69 2.21
CA ASN A 66 17.68 -17.24 0.86
C ASN A 66 16.34 -17.62 0.21
N ALA A 67 15.38 -18.13 1.00
CA ALA A 67 14.04 -18.41 0.52
C ALA A 67 13.32 -17.11 0.11
N LYS A 68 13.47 -16.05 0.89
CA LYS A 68 12.90 -14.74 0.61
C LYS A 68 13.48 -14.09 -0.65
N ILE A 69 14.82 -14.14 -0.81
CA ILE A 69 15.50 -13.68 -2.04
C ILE A 69 14.99 -14.44 -3.28
N LYS A 70 14.83 -15.76 -3.14
CA LYS A 70 14.28 -16.59 -4.23
C LYS A 70 12.86 -16.19 -4.57
N ALA A 71 12.00 -15.95 -3.57
CA ALA A 71 10.63 -15.49 -3.77
C ALA A 71 10.59 -14.14 -4.52
N ILE A 72 11.43 -13.17 -4.20
CA ILE A 72 11.55 -11.91 -4.95
C ILE A 72 11.90 -12.16 -6.42
N ALA A 73 12.88 -13.03 -6.70
CA ALA A 73 13.25 -13.36 -8.07
C ALA A 73 12.10 -14.03 -8.84
N GLU A 74 11.32 -14.89 -8.17
CA GLU A 74 10.14 -15.53 -8.74
C GLU A 74 9.04 -14.51 -9.04
N LEU A 75 8.77 -13.56 -8.12
CA LEU A 75 7.80 -12.47 -8.35
C LEU A 75 8.18 -11.62 -9.58
N GLN A 76 9.46 -11.26 -9.72
CA GLN A 76 9.95 -10.51 -10.88
C GLN A 76 9.78 -11.29 -12.18
N SER A 77 10.14 -12.58 -12.18
CA SER A 77 10.01 -13.46 -13.35
C SER A 77 8.56 -13.66 -13.75
N GLU A 78 7.65 -13.88 -12.79
CA GLU A 78 6.21 -14.00 -13.06
C GLU A 78 5.61 -12.70 -13.61
N LEU A 79 6.04 -11.53 -13.09
CA LEU A 79 5.62 -10.24 -13.61
C LEU A 79 6.05 -10.05 -15.08
N ASP A 80 7.29 -10.41 -15.44
CA ASP A 80 7.78 -10.34 -16.82
C ASP A 80 6.99 -11.27 -17.75
N THR A 81 6.66 -12.47 -17.27
CA THR A 81 5.83 -13.46 -18.00
C THR A 81 4.40 -12.96 -18.19
N ALA A 82 3.83 -12.29 -17.17
CA ALA A 82 2.52 -11.68 -17.23
C ALA A 82 2.42 -10.59 -18.30
N TYR A 83 3.41 -9.69 -18.37
CA TYR A 83 3.44 -8.65 -19.41
C TYR A 83 3.63 -9.19 -20.83
N LYS A 84 4.22 -10.37 -20.98
CA LYS A 84 4.25 -11.12 -22.24
C LYS A 84 2.95 -11.88 -22.55
N ARG A 85 2.00 -11.91 -21.58
CA ARG A 85 0.73 -12.67 -21.66
C ARG A 85 0.92 -14.19 -21.74
N GLU A 86 1.96 -14.71 -21.10
CA GLU A 86 2.35 -16.13 -21.12
C GLU A 86 2.08 -16.82 -19.77
N THR A 87 1.43 -16.14 -18.83
CA THR A 87 1.16 -16.65 -17.47
C THR A 87 -0.13 -17.48 -17.43
N SER A 88 -0.13 -18.51 -16.57
CA SER A 88 -1.32 -19.26 -16.16
C SER A 88 -1.73 -18.99 -14.72
N ASN A 89 -0.93 -18.26 -13.96
CA ASN A 89 -1.25 -17.88 -12.59
C ASN A 89 -2.44 -16.91 -12.58
N PRO A 90 -3.53 -17.22 -11.86
CA PRO A 90 -4.74 -16.40 -11.89
C PRO A 90 -4.53 -14.94 -11.49
N ILE A 91 -3.68 -14.65 -10.48
CA ILE A 91 -3.39 -13.29 -10.04
C ILE A 91 -2.72 -12.51 -11.18
N TYR A 92 -1.67 -13.09 -11.76
CA TYR A 92 -0.91 -12.45 -12.84
C TYR A 92 -1.69 -12.39 -14.17
N LEU A 93 -2.60 -13.35 -14.41
CA LEU A 93 -3.50 -13.29 -15.58
C LEU A 93 -4.47 -12.10 -15.48
N ALA A 94 -5.09 -11.89 -14.33
CA ALA A 94 -5.96 -10.74 -14.09
C ALA A 94 -5.17 -9.43 -14.10
N LEU A 95 -3.96 -9.43 -13.52
CA LEU A 95 -3.06 -8.28 -13.52
C LEU A 95 -2.65 -7.86 -14.92
N ALA A 96 -2.24 -8.81 -15.77
CA ALA A 96 -1.83 -8.57 -17.15
C ALA A 96 -2.96 -7.97 -17.99
N ASP A 97 -4.19 -8.48 -17.82
CA ASP A 97 -5.37 -7.92 -18.49
C ASP A 97 -5.66 -6.50 -18.01
N ALA A 98 -5.62 -6.25 -16.69
CA ALA A 98 -5.80 -4.93 -16.12
C ALA A 98 -4.70 -3.95 -16.58
N ALA A 99 -3.43 -4.38 -16.53
CA ALA A 99 -2.30 -3.55 -16.94
C ALA A 99 -2.40 -3.13 -18.41
N HIS A 100 -2.82 -4.04 -19.27
CA HIS A 100 -3.02 -3.74 -20.68
C HIS A 100 -4.21 -2.78 -20.91
N ASN A 101 -5.35 -3.05 -20.27
CA ASN A 101 -6.58 -2.26 -20.50
C ASN A 101 -6.48 -0.83 -19.95
N TYR A 102 -5.62 -0.59 -18.97
CA TYR A 102 -5.41 0.70 -18.33
C TYR A 102 -4.00 1.28 -18.55
N GLU A 103 -3.23 0.68 -19.46
CA GLU A 103 -1.88 1.14 -19.85
C GLU A 103 -0.96 1.37 -18.63
N ILE A 104 -1.03 0.45 -17.64
CA ILE A 104 -0.24 0.56 -16.42
C ILE A 104 1.22 0.20 -16.72
N PRO A 105 2.20 1.08 -16.49
CA PRO A 105 3.60 0.78 -16.70
C PRO A 105 4.07 -0.39 -15.81
N GLN A 106 4.81 -1.34 -16.40
CA GLN A 106 5.38 -2.47 -15.66
C GLN A 106 6.29 -2.01 -14.51
N ASP A 107 6.99 -0.90 -14.72
CA ASP A 107 7.92 -0.37 -13.72
C ASP A 107 7.24 0.00 -12.39
N TYR A 108 5.95 0.34 -12.40
CA TYR A 108 5.22 0.56 -11.16
C TYR A 108 5.11 -0.74 -10.34
N PHE A 109 4.84 -1.85 -10.96
CA PHE A 109 4.79 -3.15 -10.26
C PHE A 109 6.17 -3.63 -9.82
N LYS A 110 7.23 -3.32 -10.60
CA LYS A 110 8.62 -3.58 -10.18
C LYS A 110 8.98 -2.78 -8.92
N GLU A 111 8.58 -1.50 -8.84
CA GLU A 111 8.79 -0.70 -7.62
C GLU A 111 8.05 -1.27 -6.40
N VAL A 112 6.84 -1.85 -6.58
CA VAL A 112 6.15 -2.57 -5.49
C VAL A 112 7.00 -3.75 -5.01
N ILE A 113 7.51 -4.60 -5.91
CA ILE A 113 8.39 -5.73 -5.54
C ILE A 113 9.66 -5.24 -4.83
N LEU A 114 10.29 -4.14 -5.33
CA LEU A 114 11.44 -3.51 -4.67
C LEU A 114 11.11 -2.94 -3.29
N GLY A 115 9.86 -2.55 -3.08
CA GLY A 115 9.35 -2.14 -1.76
C GLY A 115 9.38 -3.30 -0.78
N VAL A 116 8.78 -4.43 -1.16
CA VAL A 116 8.78 -5.66 -0.35
C VAL A 116 10.20 -6.20 -0.14
N GLU A 117 11.07 -6.14 -1.16
CA GLU A 117 12.48 -6.49 -1.02
C GLU A 117 13.20 -5.61 0.02
N SER A 118 12.85 -4.34 0.10
CA SER A 118 13.46 -3.40 1.06
C SER A 118 13.22 -3.82 2.51
N ASP A 119 12.10 -4.46 2.83
CA ASP A 119 11.77 -4.96 4.16
C ASP A 119 12.65 -6.17 4.60
N LEU A 120 13.37 -6.78 3.65
CA LEU A 120 14.32 -7.87 3.97
C LEU A 120 15.65 -7.38 4.50
N VAL A 121 16.04 -6.16 4.13
CA VAL A 121 17.40 -5.65 4.36
C VAL A 121 17.43 -4.39 5.21
N LYS A 122 16.28 -3.76 5.43
CA LYS A 122 16.21 -2.48 6.12
C LYS A 122 15.12 -2.47 7.17
N ASP A 123 15.53 -2.44 8.42
CA ASP A 123 14.68 -2.41 9.60
C ASP A 123 14.70 -1.05 10.34
N ARG A 124 15.58 -0.12 9.92
CA ARG A 124 15.76 1.22 10.50
C ARG A 124 15.95 2.26 9.39
N PHE A 125 15.44 3.47 9.60
CA PHE A 125 15.55 4.62 8.69
C PHE A 125 16.29 5.76 9.40
N GLN A 126 17.39 6.24 8.81
CA GLN A 126 18.22 7.28 9.41
C GLN A 126 17.51 8.63 9.49
N ASN A 127 16.71 8.94 8.45
CA ASN A 127 15.98 10.21 8.32
C ASN A 127 14.71 10.04 7.48
N PHE A 128 13.88 11.09 7.45
CA PHE A 128 12.64 11.08 6.70
C PHE A 128 12.82 10.88 5.19
N MET A 129 13.91 11.31 4.58
CA MET A 129 14.13 11.11 3.14
C MET A 129 14.28 9.63 2.79
N GLU A 130 14.91 8.84 3.63
CA GLU A 130 15.00 7.39 3.48
C GLU A 130 13.64 6.71 3.68
N LEU A 131 12.91 7.10 4.72
CA LEU A 131 11.55 6.61 4.97
C LEU A 131 10.61 6.96 3.80
N ARG A 132 10.68 8.19 3.29
CA ARG A 132 9.86 8.63 2.15
C ARG A 132 10.11 7.78 0.91
N LYS A 133 11.37 7.40 0.65
CA LYS A 133 11.71 6.51 -0.49
C LYS A 133 11.08 5.13 -0.32
N TYR A 134 11.08 4.58 0.87
CA TYR A 134 10.38 3.34 1.19
C TYR A 134 8.86 3.48 0.99
N CYS A 135 8.24 4.47 1.63
CA CYS A 135 6.80 4.73 1.50
C CYS A 135 6.36 4.96 0.05
N TYR A 136 7.22 5.57 -0.78
CA TYR A 136 6.95 5.72 -2.20
C TYR A 136 6.76 4.35 -2.88
N ARG A 137 7.62 3.38 -2.59
CA ARG A 137 7.57 2.04 -3.19
C ARG A 137 6.37 1.22 -2.73
N VAL A 138 6.08 1.23 -1.43
CA VAL A 138 5.04 0.36 -0.86
C VAL A 138 3.63 0.96 -0.91
N ALA A 139 3.49 2.28 -1.12
CA ALA A 139 2.20 2.95 -1.10
C ALA A 139 1.98 3.96 -2.22
N SER A 140 2.91 4.90 -2.46
CA SER A 140 2.71 5.95 -3.48
C SER A 140 2.61 5.37 -4.89
N VAL A 141 3.45 4.38 -5.22
CA VAL A 141 3.39 3.68 -6.51
C VAL A 141 2.07 2.94 -6.69
N VAL A 142 1.52 2.34 -5.62
CA VAL A 142 0.17 1.75 -5.66
C VAL A 142 -0.88 2.82 -5.96
N GLY A 143 -0.72 4.03 -5.41
CA GLY A 143 -1.53 5.20 -5.76
C GLY A 143 -1.46 5.55 -7.25
N LEU A 144 -0.26 5.52 -7.86
CA LEU A 144 -0.06 5.74 -9.29
C LEU A 144 -0.71 4.65 -10.16
N ILE A 145 -0.62 3.38 -9.74
CA ILE A 145 -1.30 2.26 -10.40
C ILE A 145 -2.82 2.48 -10.37
N CYS A 146 -3.36 2.83 -9.20
CA CYS A 146 -4.78 3.13 -9.04
C CYS A 146 -5.20 4.33 -9.91
N LEU A 147 -4.35 5.35 -10.01
CA LEU A 147 -4.61 6.55 -10.83
C LEU A 147 -4.81 6.18 -12.31
N GLN A 148 -3.99 5.28 -12.88
CA GLN A 148 -4.17 4.77 -14.25
C GLN A 148 -5.56 4.14 -14.42
N ILE A 149 -5.98 3.31 -13.47
CA ILE A 149 -7.29 2.66 -13.50
C ILE A 149 -8.43 3.68 -13.34
N PHE A 150 -8.27 4.67 -12.46
CA PHE A 150 -9.28 5.71 -12.23
C PHE A 150 -9.45 6.62 -13.45
N GLY A 151 -8.39 6.81 -14.24
CA GLY A 151 -8.31 7.77 -15.31
C GLY A 151 -8.27 9.21 -14.77
N TYR A 152 -7.41 10.02 -15.32
CA TYR A 152 -7.18 11.40 -14.93
C TYR A 152 -6.97 12.28 -16.17
N GLU A 153 -7.16 13.59 -16.01
CA GLU A 153 -7.14 14.55 -17.13
C GLU A 153 -5.84 15.35 -17.21
N ASP A 154 -5.05 15.39 -16.10
CA ASP A 154 -3.86 16.20 -15.97
C ASP A 154 -2.75 15.47 -15.22
N GLU A 155 -1.51 15.62 -15.67
CA GLU A 155 -0.33 14.99 -15.09
C GLU A 155 -0.06 15.40 -13.63
N ASP A 156 -0.54 16.59 -13.21
CA ASP A 156 -0.45 17.04 -11.81
C ASP A 156 -1.16 16.07 -10.85
N ALA A 157 -2.13 15.30 -11.34
CA ALA A 157 -2.79 14.24 -10.58
C ALA A 157 -1.81 13.21 -9.98
N LYS A 158 -0.66 12.98 -10.64
CA LYS A 158 0.36 12.03 -10.18
C LYS A 158 0.98 12.45 -8.85
N GLU A 159 1.31 13.73 -8.70
CA GLU A 159 1.88 14.25 -7.46
C GLU A 159 0.90 14.07 -6.30
N TYR A 160 -0.38 14.40 -6.52
CA TYR A 160 -1.41 14.22 -5.49
C TYR A 160 -1.72 12.76 -5.18
N ALA A 161 -1.61 11.85 -6.15
CA ALA A 161 -1.74 10.42 -5.92
C ALA A 161 -0.57 9.87 -5.08
N ILE A 162 0.66 10.34 -5.35
CA ILE A 162 1.85 10.01 -4.56
C ILE A 162 1.67 10.48 -3.12
N ASP A 163 1.22 11.71 -2.92
CA ASP A 163 1.03 12.30 -1.59
C ASP A 163 -0.07 11.59 -0.81
N LEU A 164 -1.18 11.20 -1.46
CA LEU A 164 -2.24 10.44 -0.80
C LEU A 164 -1.76 9.06 -0.36
N GLY A 165 -0.99 8.35 -1.20
CA GLY A 165 -0.36 7.08 -0.84
C GLY A 165 0.59 7.23 0.35
N LEU A 166 1.43 8.26 0.31
CA LEU A 166 2.38 8.57 1.38
C LEU A 166 1.66 8.90 2.70
N ALA A 167 0.59 9.70 2.66
CA ALA A 167 -0.23 10.02 3.84
C ALA A 167 -0.81 8.76 4.50
N MET A 168 -1.33 7.83 3.69
CA MET A 168 -1.88 6.57 4.17
C MET A 168 -0.79 5.70 4.81
N GLN A 169 0.39 5.59 4.20
CA GLN A 169 1.49 4.79 4.74
C GLN A 169 2.08 5.39 6.02
N LEU A 170 2.25 6.71 6.08
CA LEU A 170 2.67 7.38 7.33
C LEU A 170 1.65 7.13 8.45
N THR A 171 0.36 7.09 8.14
CA THR A 171 -0.68 6.76 9.12
C THR A 171 -0.55 5.32 9.62
N ASN A 172 -0.25 4.34 8.74
CA ASN A 172 0.04 2.98 9.15
C ASN A 172 1.24 2.94 10.12
N ILE A 173 2.35 3.57 9.74
CA ILE A 173 3.56 3.63 10.56
C ILE A 173 3.30 4.23 11.94
N ILE A 174 2.48 5.29 12.03
CA ILE A 174 2.13 5.90 13.33
C ILE A 174 1.23 4.96 14.14
N ARG A 175 0.29 4.29 13.49
CA ARG A 175 -0.65 3.38 14.14
C ARG A 175 0.04 2.12 14.68
N ASP A 176 0.98 1.59 13.91
CA ASP A 176 1.51 0.24 14.10
C ASP A 176 2.89 0.24 14.79
N VAL A 177 3.29 1.34 15.44
CA VAL A 177 4.63 1.51 16.07
C VAL A 177 5.00 0.33 16.96
N GLN A 178 4.09 -0.16 17.80
CA GLN A 178 4.37 -1.30 18.70
C GLN A 178 4.42 -2.62 17.93
N GLU A 179 3.48 -2.85 17.02
CA GLU A 179 3.43 -4.07 16.21
C GLU A 179 4.68 -4.21 15.33
N ASP A 180 5.09 -3.12 14.68
CA ASP A 180 6.32 -3.07 13.88
C ASP A 180 7.56 -3.36 14.73
N PHE A 181 7.62 -2.77 15.94
CA PHE A 181 8.71 -3.02 16.87
C PHE A 181 8.79 -4.50 17.29
N ASP A 182 7.65 -5.12 17.60
CA ASP A 182 7.57 -6.55 17.98
C ASP A 182 8.03 -7.47 16.83
N MET A 183 7.88 -7.02 15.57
CA MET A 183 8.43 -7.67 14.38
C MET A 183 9.91 -7.30 14.10
N GLY A 184 10.56 -6.53 14.98
CA GLY A 184 11.95 -6.10 14.85
C GLY A 184 12.19 -4.89 13.97
N ARG A 185 11.14 -4.16 13.57
CA ARG A 185 11.21 -3.00 12.66
C ARG A 185 10.90 -1.70 13.39
N ILE A 186 11.61 -0.62 13.05
CA ILE A 186 11.28 0.75 13.48
C ILE A 186 11.29 1.65 12.25
N TYR A 187 10.10 2.07 11.82
CA TYR A 187 9.95 2.98 10.67
C TYR A 187 10.10 4.45 11.05
N LEU A 188 10.04 4.79 12.34
CA LEU A 188 10.26 6.16 12.81
C LEU A 188 11.71 6.58 12.49
N PRO A 189 11.94 7.74 11.83
CA PRO A 189 13.28 8.21 11.52
C PRO A 189 14.14 8.39 12.76
N GLN A 190 15.35 7.82 12.77
CA GLN A 190 16.22 7.82 13.94
C GLN A 190 16.68 9.23 14.34
N ASP A 191 16.95 10.11 13.37
CA ASP A 191 17.27 11.51 13.64
C ASP A 191 16.11 12.27 14.30
N GLU A 192 14.87 11.92 13.98
CA GLU A 192 13.68 12.50 14.60
C GLU A 192 13.44 11.91 15.99
N MET A 193 13.60 10.61 16.19
CA MET A 193 13.58 9.98 17.52
C MET A 193 14.59 10.65 18.44
N PHE A 194 15.82 10.83 17.95
CA PHE A 194 16.86 11.54 18.69
C PHE A 194 16.49 13.01 19.00
N LYS A 195 15.95 13.73 18.01
CA LYS A 195 15.51 15.13 18.16
C LYS A 195 14.49 15.32 19.29
N PHE A 196 13.56 14.37 19.42
CA PHE A 196 12.52 14.41 20.46
C PHE A 196 12.96 13.73 21.77
N GLY A 197 14.14 13.11 21.81
CA GLY A 197 14.67 12.44 22.99
C GLY A 197 13.94 11.15 23.33
N TYR A 198 13.45 10.43 22.31
CA TYR A 198 12.82 9.12 22.45
C TYR A 198 13.72 8.05 21.82
N THR A 199 14.11 7.05 22.57
CA THR A 199 15.09 6.03 22.18
C THR A 199 14.43 4.70 21.82
N GLU A 200 15.19 3.80 21.16
CA GLU A 200 14.76 2.41 20.95
C GLU A 200 14.57 1.67 22.28
N ASP A 201 15.36 1.98 23.31
CA ASP A 201 15.17 1.40 24.64
C ASP A 201 13.88 1.90 25.31
N ASP A 202 13.49 3.17 25.09
CA ASP A 202 12.19 3.67 25.55
C ASP A 202 11.04 2.92 24.85
N LEU A 203 11.14 2.71 23.55
CA LEU A 203 10.14 1.96 22.78
C LEU A 203 10.05 0.51 23.27
N LYS A 204 11.20 -0.16 23.43
CA LYS A 204 11.30 -1.53 23.96
C LYS A 204 10.66 -1.69 25.35
N ASN A 205 10.77 -0.67 26.18
CA ASN A 205 10.22 -0.68 27.55
C ASN A 205 8.79 -0.10 27.61
N GLY A 206 8.18 0.24 26.49
CA GLY A 206 6.83 0.79 26.40
C GLY A 206 6.68 2.13 27.12
N VAL A 207 7.73 2.97 27.12
CA VAL A 207 7.77 4.23 27.86
C VAL A 207 6.83 5.25 27.23
N ARG A 208 5.81 5.66 27.99
CA ARG A 208 4.81 6.65 27.59
C ARG A 208 5.11 7.97 28.28
N ASN A 209 5.82 8.83 27.60
CA ASN A 209 6.26 10.10 28.11
C ASN A 209 6.01 11.25 27.11
N LYS A 210 6.37 12.46 27.53
CA LYS A 210 6.21 13.65 26.67
C LYS A 210 7.01 13.54 25.36
N ALA A 211 8.16 12.87 25.36
CA ALA A 211 8.99 12.68 24.16
C ALA A 211 8.25 11.85 23.09
N LEU A 212 7.62 10.73 23.48
CA LEU A 212 6.79 9.93 22.59
C LEU A 212 5.64 10.77 22.03
N LYS A 213 4.91 11.47 22.90
CA LYS A 213 3.78 12.30 22.50
C LYS A 213 4.19 13.36 21.48
N ASP A 214 5.24 14.11 21.77
CA ASP A 214 5.73 15.18 20.89
C ASP A 214 6.21 14.60 19.53
N LEU A 215 6.86 13.43 19.53
CA LEU A 215 7.27 12.72 18.32
C LEU A 215 6.05 12.28 17.51
N MET A 216 5.05 11.64 18.12
CA MET A 216 3.83 11.17 17.41
C MET A 216 3.00 12.34 16.89
N MET A 217 2.92 13.43 17.63
CA MET A 217 2.29 14.67 17.19
C MET A 217 2.97 15.21 15.90
N PHE A 218 4.29 15.27 15.91
CA PHE A 218 5.08 15.72 14.76
C PHE A 218 4.88 14.81 13.53
N GLN A 219 4.84 13.47 13.72
CA GLN A 219 4.56 12.54 12.64
C GLN A 219 3.13 12.68 12.10
N SER A 220 2.15 12.88 12.99
CA SER A 220 0.75 13.06 12.63
C SER A 220 0.52 14.34 11.84
N GLU A 221 1.14 15.46 12.25
CA GLU A 221 1.10 16.73 11.51
C GLU A 221 1.63 16.55 10.09
N ARG A 222 2.77 15.86 9.91
CA ARG A 222 3.32 15.52 8.59
C ARG A 222 2.33 14.72 7.76
N ALA A 223 1.73 13.67 8.31
CA ALA A 223 0.74 12.87 7.60
C ALA A 223 -0.48 13.72 7.19
N ARG A 224 -0.92 14.65 8.03
CA ARG A 224 -2.00 15.62 7.73
C ARG A 224 -1.66 16.53 6.55
N GLU A 225 -0.42 17.01 6.47
CA GLU A 225 0.02 17.84 5.34
C GLU A 225 -0.04 17.05 4.02
N TYR A 226 0.40 15.78 4.03
CA TYR A 226 0.29 14.91 2.87
C TYR A 226 -1.16 14.58 2.52
N PHE A 227 -2.08 14.38 3.48
CA PHE A 227 -3.50 14.26 3.20
C PHE A 227 -4.08 15.53 2.57
N LYS A 228 -3.72 16.71 3.09
CA LYS A 228 -4.17 18.00 2.53
C LYS A 228 -3.74 18.16 1.07
N SER A 229 -2.53 17.74 0.72
CA SER A 229 -2.07 17.70 -0.66
C SER A 229 -2.78 16.60 -1.45
N GLY A 230 -2.81 15.37 -0.94
CA GLY A 230 -3.38 14.20 -1.61
C GLY A 230 -4.86 14.34 -1.95
N PHE A 231 -5.66 15.01 -1.12
CA PHE A 231 -7.07 15.27 -1.44
C PHE A 231 -7.28 16.21 -2.63
N LYS A 232 -6.26 16.95 -3.05
CA LYS A 232 -6.31 17.73 -4.31
C LYS A 232 -6.38 16.82 -5.54
N LEU A 233 -6.12 15.53 -5.41
CA LEU A 233 -6.34 14.53 -6.45
C LEU A 233 -7.80 14.48 -6.93
N LEU A 234 -8.76 14.67 -6.03
CA LEU A 234 -10.16 14.36 -6.31
C LEU A 234 -10.75 15.13 -7.50
N PRO A 235 -10.51 16.43 -7.72
CA PRO A 235 -10.98 17.15 -8.90
C PRO A 235 -10.48 16.59 -10.23
N TYR A 236 -9.29 16.00 -10.27
CA TYR A 236 -8.65 15.46 -11.48
C TYR A 236 -9.27 14.13 -11.93
N LEU A 237 -10.04 13.47 -11.05
CA LEU A 237 -10.65 12.18 -11.32
C LEU A 237 -12.10 12.34 -11.84
N SER A 238 -12.54 11.40 -12.68
CA SER A 238 -13.93 11.31 -13.07
C SER A 238 -14.85 11.14 -11.85
N ARG A 239 -16.08 11.65 -11.91
CA ARG A 239 -17.06 11.53 -10.80
C ARG A 239 -17.25 10.09 -10.34
N ARG A 240 -17.20 9.11 -11.26
CA ARG A 240 -17.39 7.68 -10.97
C ARG A 240 -16.18 7.03 -10.28
N SER A 241 -14.99 7.61 -10.39
CA SER A 241 -13.78 7.09 -9.73
C SER A 241 -13.47 7.82 -8.43
N ARG A 242 -13.90 9.07 -8.29
CA ARG A 242 -13.57 9.99 -7.20
C ARG A 242 -13.96 9.48 -5.82
N ALA A 243 -15.08 8.75 -5.71
CA ALA A 243 -15.61 8.29 -4.44
C ALA A 243 -14.64 7.29 -3.72
N CYS A 244 -13.96 6.43 -4.48
CA CYS A 244 -13.08 5.43 -3.91
C CYS A 244 -11.90 6.04 -3.13
N PRO A 245 -11.01 6.86 -3.72
CA PRO A 245 -9.92 7.48 -2.98
C PRO A 245 -10.41 8.46 -1.92
N ALA A 246 -11.56 9.13 -2.10
CA ALA A 246 -12.15 9.98 -1.07
C ALA A 246 -12.54 9.18 0.18
N VAL A 247 -13.18 8.03 0.01
CA VAL A 247 -13.55 7.15 1.13
C VAL A 247 -12.30 6.63 1.84
N LEU A 248 -11.31 6.12 1.10
CA LEU A 248 -10.08 5.59 1.68
C LEU A 248 -9.29 6.68 2.42
N GLY A 249 -9.04 7.82 1.79
CA GLY A 249 -8.33 8.93 2.42
C GLY A 249 -9.05 9.43 3.68
N THR A 250 -10.40 9.49 3.66
CA THR A 250 -11.19 9.88 4.83
C THR A 250 -11.10 8.84 5.95
N LEU A 251 -11.16 7.54 5.64
CA LEU A 251 -11.00 6.49 6.64
C LEU A 251 -9.65 6.57 7.34
N TYR A 252 -8.57 6.71 6.56
CA TYR A 252 -7.23 6.85 7.11
C TYR A 252 -7.04 8.16 7.89
N SER A 253 -7.58 9.26 7.41
CA SER A 253 -7.57 10.52 8.19
C SER A 253 -8.26 10.38 9.54
N LYS A 254 -9.35 9.56 9.63
CA LYS A 254 -10.02 9.25 10.91
C LYS A 254 -9.17 8.37 11.84
N VAL A 255 -8.22 7.60 11.31
CA VAL A 255 -7.24 6.90 12.18
C VAL A 255 -6.38 7.92 12.92
N LEU A 256 -5.88 8.95 12.23
CA LEU A 256 -5.16 10.04 12.88
C LEU A 256 -6.03 10.78 13.90
N ASP A 257 -7.33 11.05 13.61
CA ASP A 257 -8.25 11.66 14.58
C ASP A 257 -8.31 10.86 15.88
N ARG A 258 -8.29 9.51 15.79
CA ARG A 258 -8.31 8.63 16.98
C ARG A 258 -6.99 8.63 17.74
N ILE A 259 -5.86 8.62 17.03
CA ILE A 259 -4.54 8.71 17.63
C ILE A 259 -4.41 10.03 18.40
N GLU A 260 -4.85 11.14 17.80
CA GLU A 260 -4.88 12.45 18.45
C GLU A 260 -5.81 12.46 19.69
N ALA A 261 -7.01 11.86 19.57
CA ALA A 261 -7.97 11.76 20.66
C ALA A 261 -7.49 10.87 21.82
N SER A 262 -6.59 9.91 21.56
CA SER A 262 -5.93 9.10 22.59
C SER A 262 -4.70 9.76 23.20
N ASP A 263 -4.51 11.06 22.98
CA ASP A 263 -3.33 11.79 23.40
C ASP A 263 -2.01 11.23 22.84
N TYR A 264 -2.08 10.67 21.59
CA TYR A 264 -0.98 10.05 20.86
C TYR A 264 -0.39 8.78 21.52
N ASP A 265 -1.16 8.10 22.35
CA ASP A 265 -0.76 6.81 22.92
C ASP A 265 -0.94 5.69 21.88
N VAL A 266 0.09 5.47 21.06
CA VAL A 266 0.12 4.45 20.00
C VAL A 266 0.58 3.08 20.50
N LEU A 267 1.09 2.97 21.73
CA LEU A 267 1.60 1.71 22.28
C LEU A 267 0.50 0.83 22.90
N GLU A 268 -0.68 1.40 23.19
CA GLU A 268 -1.82 0.67 23.77
C GLU A 268 -3.00 0.51 22.80
N LEU A 269 -2.98 1.27 21.70
CA LEU A 269 -4.06 1.28 20.74
C LEU A 269 -4.11 -0.04 19.95
N SER A 270 -4.83 -1.03 20.50
CA SER A 270 -5.35 -2.14 19.70
C SER A 270 -6.38 -1.59 18.71
N LEU A 271 -5.90 -0.99 17.61
CA LEU A 271 -6.73 -0.43 16.53
C LEU A 271 -7.24 -1.53 15.57
N ILE A 272 -7.28 -2.79 16.01
CA ILE A 272 -7.72 -3.97 15.25
C ILE A 272 -9.17 -3.85 14.74
N HIS A 273 -9.92 -2.84 15.13
CA HIS A 273 -11.36 -2.69 14.82
C HIS A 273 -11.72 -1.45 13.99
N ILE A 274 -10.85 -1.05 13.04
CA ILE A 274 -11.26 -0.02 12.07
C ILE A 274 -11.54 -0.66 10.71
#